data_af32f428ac22a74e9edfec4b1471c602
#
_entry.id   af32f428ac22a74e9edfec4b1471c602
#
_cell.length_a   1.000
_cell.length_b   1.000
_cell.length_c   1.000
_cell.angle_alpha   90.00
_cell.angle_beta   90.00
_cell.angle_gamma   90.00
#
_symmetry.space_group_name_H-M   'P 1'
#
loop_
_entity.id
_entity.type
_entity.pdbx_description
1 polymer ?
#
loop_
_entity_poly.entity_id
_entity_poly.type
_entity_poly.pdbx_seq_one_letter_code
_entity_poly.pdbx_strand_id
1 'polypeptide(L)'
;MTRAEQMVKRLETHLKDKVMLEVACGCGEFSLAAAGLAREIHCLDLDADRLLPGLKNCPNVVFDQMDAAAMTYPANCFDIVVLYNALAHVELVLDPLLEGCLRVLKPEGCMLLLSSFKMDKTVMTEKLLPLLQKKHIAYRQYEKGAFTCIETDKMLYGG
;
A
#
# COMPACT_ATOMS: atom_id res chain seq x y z
N MET A 1 -11.21 -0.40 -18.73
CA MET A 1 -10.26 -0.14 -17.63
C MET A 1 -10.66 -0.93 -16.39
N THR A 2 -9.71 -1.65 -15.78
CA THR A 2 -9.96 -2.32 -14.51
C THR A 2 -10.13 -1.30 -13.38
N ARG A 3 -10.64 -1.75 -12.25
CA ARG A 3 -10.77 -0.90 -11.06
C ARG A 3 -9.39 -0.40 -10.58
N ALA A 4 -8.38 -1.28 -10.64
CA ALA A 4 -7.01 -0.90 -10.29
C ALA A 4 -6.46 0.17 -11.23
N GLU A 5 -6.66 0.01 -12.54
CA GLU A 5 -6.22 1.01 -13.53
C GLU A 5 -6.90 2.36 -13.32
N GLN A 6 -8.20 2.35 -13.01
CA GLN A 6 -8.94 3.59 -12.70
C GLN A 6 -8.35 4.28 -11.45
N MET A 7 -8.04 3.50 -10.41
CA MET A 7 -7.49 4.05 -9.19
C MET A 7 -6.07 4.61 -9.39
N VAL A 8 -5.23 3.89 -10.11
CA VAL A 8 -3.87 4.35 -10.45
C VAL A 8 -3.94 5.68 -11.21
N LYS A 9 -4.85 5.80 -12.16
CA LYS A 9 -5.03 7.06 -12.92
C LYS A 9 -5.41 8.22 -11.99
N ARG A 10 -6.29 7.97 -11.02
CA ARG A 10 -6.70 8.99 -10.04
C ARG A 10 -5.58 9.39 -9.08
N LEU A 11 -4.59 8.50 -8.91
CA LEU A 11 -3.45 8.71 -8.01
C LEU A 11 -2.17 9.07 -8.77
N GLU A 12 -2.29 9.52 -10.02
CA GLU A 12 -1.13 9.77 -10.89
C GLU A 12 -0.08 10.64 -10.20
N THR A 13 -0.50 11.73 -9.57
CA THR A 13 0.43 12.65 -8.90
C THR A 13 1.17 12.03 -7.71
N HIS A 14 0.55 11.01 -7.08
CA HIS A 14 1.18 10.28 -5.97
C HIS A 14 2.19 9.24 -6.44
N LEU A 15 2.02 8.72 -7.65
CA LEU A 15 2.73 7.53 -8.12
C LEU A 15 3.81 7.82 -9.16
N LYS A 16 3.62 8.90 -9.94
CA LYS A 16 4.51 9.18 -11.08
C LYS A 16 5.95 9.36 -10.64
N ASP A 17 6.85 8.58 -11.26
CA ASP A 17 8.29 8.59 -11.04
C ASP A 17 8.72 8.25 -9.60
N LYS A 18 7.85 7.59 -8.83
CA LYS A 18 8.10 7.21 -7.44
C LYS A 18 8.59 5.78 -7.30
N VAL A 19 9.33 5.53 -6.23
CA VAL A 19 9.68 4.18 -5.79
C VAL A 19 8.57 3.73 -4.85
N MET A 20 7.81 2.72 -5.27
CA MET A 20 6.58 2.27 -4.61
C MET A 20 6.75 0.88 -4.00
N LEU A 21 6.16 0.67 -2.84
CA LEU A 21 5.94 -0.66 -2.25
C LEU A 21 4.44 -0.93 -2.17
N GLU A 22 3.98 -2.04 -2.74
CA GLU A 22 2.63 -2.54 -2.48
C GLU A 22 2.69 -3.69 -1.50
N VAL A 23 2.01 -3.54 -0.35
CA VAL A 23 2.00 -4.53 0.74
C VAL A 23 0.77 -5.42 0.62
N ALA A 24 0.98 -6.73 0.75
CA ALA A 24 -0.07 -7.75 0.61
C ALA A 24 -0.75 -7.62 -0.76
N CYS A 25 0.05 -7.72 -1.80
CA CYS A 25 -0.37 -7.38 -3.17
C CYS A 25 -1.33 -8.38 -3.82
N GLY A 26 -1.52 -9.56 -3.24
CA GLY A 26 -2.38 -10.60 -3.82
C GLY A 26 -1.90 -11.01 -5.20
N CYS A 27 -2.73 -10.81 -6.22
CA CYS A 27 -2.35 -11.11 -7.61
C CYS A 27 -1.50 -10.02 -8.26
N GLY A 28 -1.31 -8.87 -7.59
CA GLY A 28 -0.47 -7.78 -8.09
C GLY A 28 -1.13 -6.87 -9.10
N GLU A 29 -2.47 -6.81 -9.13
CA GLU A 29 -3.17 -6.00 -10.14
C GLU A 29 -2.90 -4.50 -9.99
N PHE A 30 -2.74 -4.00 -8.77
CA PHE A 30 -2.41 -2.59 -8.57
C PHE A 30 -0.99 -2.29 -9.06
N SER A 31 -0.02 -3.11 -8.69
CA SER A 31 1.36 -2.95 -9.15
C SER A 31 1.47 -3.05 -10.67
N LEU A 32 0.74 -3.98 -11.28
CA LEU A 32 0.70 -4.11 -12.75
C LEU A 32 0.16 -2.82 -13.39
N ALA A 33 -0.94 -2.28 -12.84
CA ALA A 33 -1.53 -1.04 -13.34
C ALA A 33 -0.60 0.15 -13.16
N ALA A 34 0.20 0.19 -12.09
CA ALA A 34 1.10 1.29 -11.77
C ALA A 34 2.46 1.20 -12.50
N ALA A 35 2.76 0.06 -13.13
CA ALA A 35 4.08 -0.21 -13.69
C ALA A 35 4.52 0.81 -14.75
N GLY A 36 3.59 1.33 -15.54
CA GLY A 36 3.90 2.34 -16.56
C GLY A 36 4.09 3.75 -16.02
N LEU A 37 3.84 3.97 -14.75
CA LEU A 37 3.83 5.29 -14.13
C LEU A 37 4.90 5.45 -13.06
N ALA A 38 5.04 4.47 -12.17
CA ALA A 38 6.05 4.48 -11.12
C ALA A 38 7.45 4.23 -11.68
N ARG A 39 8.46 4.74 -10.99
CA ARG A 39 9.85 4.51 -11.38
C ARG A 39 10.28 3.08 -11.11
N GLU A 40 9.95 2.57 -9.93
CA GLU A 40 10.29 1.22 -9.48
C GLU A 40 9.23 0.76 -8.50
N ILE A 41 8.82 -0.51 -8.61
CA ILE A 41 7.81 -1.09 -7.75
C ILE A 41 8.35 -2.36 -7.12
N HIS A 42 8.21 -2.45 -5.81
CA HIS A 42 8.27 -3.72 -5.08
C HIS A 42 6.87 -4.07 -4.62
N CYS A 43 6.48 -5.33 -4.78
CA CYS A 43 5.22 -5.83 -4.24
C CYS A 43 5.49 -7.10 -3.47
N LEU A 44 4.89 -7.23 -2.30
CA LEU A 44 5.09 -8.40 -1.44
C LEU A 44 3.78 -9.10 -1.11
N ASP A 45 3.87 -10.41 -0.95
CA ASP A 45 2.79 -11.25 -0.46
C ASP A 45 3.39 -12.56 0.06
N LEU A 46 2.64 -13.28 0.88
CA LEU A 46 3.03 -14.61 1.35
C LEU A 46 2.91 -15.66 0.24
N ASP A 47 2.01 -15.45 -0.73
CA ASP A 47 1.69 -16.39 -1.78
C ASP A 47 2.07 -15.87 -3.16
N ALA A 48 3.01 -16.54 -3.82
CA ALA A 48 3.46 -16.22 -5.16
C ALA A 48 2.57 -16.83 -6.26
N ASP A 49 1.72 -17.80 -5.93
CA ASP A 49 0.99 -18.58 -6.92
C ASP A 49 -0.16 -17.82 -7.58
N ARG A 50 -0.59 -16.71 -6.98
CA ARG A 50 -1.70 -15.90 -7.47
C ARG A 50 -1.29 -14.74 -8.39
N LEU A 51 0.01 -14.55 -8.60
CA LEU A 51 0.52 -13.40 -9.35
C LEU A 51 0.06 -13.42 -10.81
N LEU A 52 -0.39 -12.27 -11.30
CA LEU A 52 -0.75 -12.08 -12.70
C LEU A 52 0.49 -12.29 -13.57
N PRO A 53 0.35 -13.06 -14.70
CA PRO A 53 1.49 -13.31 -15.59
C PRO A 53 2.18 -12.07 -16.13
N GLY A 54 1.42 -11.00 -16.35
CA GLY A 54 1.94 -9.74 -16.89
C GLY A 54 2.99 -9.06 -16.02
N LEU A 55 3.04 -9.36 -14.70
CA LEU A 55 4.04 -8.77 -13.81
C LEU A 55 5.47 -9.14 -14.22
N LYS A 56 5.68 -10.34 -14.73
CA LYS A 56 7.00 -10.81 -15.17
C LYS A 56 7.54 -9.99 -16.35
N ASN A 57 6.67 -9.34 -17.09
CA ASN A 57 7.02 -8.54 -18.27
C ASN A 57 7.27 -7.07 -17.92
N CYS A 58 7.17 -6.70 -16.66
CA CYS A 58 7.41 -5.33 -16.20
C CYS A 58 8.83 -5.25 -15.62
N PRO A 59 9.78 -4.65 -16.34
CA PRO A 59 11.18 -4.66 -15.89
C PRO A 59 11.43 -3.85 -14.61
N ASN A 60 10.51 -2.95 -14.27
CA ASN A 60 10.60 -2.12 -13.07
C ASN A 60 9.81 -2.65 -11.88
N VAL A 61 9.25 -3.88 -11.97
CA VAL A 61 8.48 -4.51 -10.90
C VAL A 61 9.23 -5.72 -10.37
N VAL A 62 9.41 -5.76 -9.04
CA VAL A 62 10.01 -6.89 -8.32
C VAL A 62 8.99 -7.43 -7.33
N PHE A 63 8.71 -8.74 -7.40
CA PHE A 63 7.90 -9.41 -6.39
C PHE A 63 8.80 -10.06 -5.35
N ASP A 64 8.49 -9.82 -4.07
CA ASP A 64 9.18 -10.41 -2.93
C ASP A 64 8.21 -11.25 -2.12
N GLN A 65 8.47 -12.57 -2.00
CA GLN A 65 7.68 -13.44 -1.13
C GLN A 65 8.10 -13.17 0.31
N MET A 66 7.21 -12.53 1.08
CA MET A 66 7.59 -11.97 2.37
C MET A 66 6.35 -11.79 3.24
N ASP A 67 6.53 -11.92 4.55
CA ASP A 67 5.50 -11.61 5.54
C ASP A 67 5.40 -10.10 5.73
N ALA A 68 4.20 -9.55 5.53
CA ALA A 68 3.95 -8.12 5.70
C ALA A 68 4.20 -7.64 7.14
N ALA A 69 4.12 -8.54 8.13
CA ALA A 69 4.39 -8.21 9.53
C ALA A 69 5.88 -8.27 9.89
N ALA A 70 6.72 -8.70 8.96
CA ALA A 70 8.16 -8.89 9.21
C ALA A 70 8.97 -8.50 7.96
N MET A 71 8.76 -7.29 7.46
CA MET A 71 9.44 -6.79 6.27
C MET A 71 10.94 -6.60 6.51
N THR A 72 11.74 -7.01 5.51
CA THR A 72 13.20 -6.97 5.60
C THR A 72 13.83 -5.86 4.76
N TYR A 73 13.03 -4.99 4.14
CA TYR A 73 13.57 -3.83 3.42
C TYR A 73 14.31 -2.88 4.36
N PRO A 74 15.33 -2.17 3.86
CA PRO A 74 15.99 -1.13 4.65
C PRO A 74 15.01 -0.01 5.02
N ALA A 75 15.32 0.72 6.08
CA ALA A 75 14.58 1.93 6.44
C ALA A 75 14.74 2.99 5.35
N ASN A 76 13.72 3.83 5.18
CA ASN A 76 13.77 5.02 4.31
C ASN A 76 14.09 4.70 2.84
N CYS A 77 13.49 3.63 2.29
CA CYS A 77 13.77 3.22 0.91
C CYS A 77 12.63 3.46 -0.09
N PHE A 78 11.40 3.73 0.38
CA PHE A 78 10.25 3.93 -0.50
C PHE A 78 9.68 5.34 -0.39
N ASP A 79 9.29 5.90 -1.54
CA ASP A 79 8.58 7.17 -1.61
C ASP A 79 7.11 7.01 -1.21
N ILE A 80 6.53 5.85 -1.51
CA ILE A 80 5.12 5.58 -1.25
C ILE A 80 4.91 4.09 -0.92
N VAL A 81 4.05 3.84 0.07
CA VAL A 81 3.60 2.49 0.44
C VAL A 81 2.10 2.43 0.21
N VAL A 82 1.63 1.39 -0.47
CA VAL A 82 0.22 1.21 -0.82
C VAL A 82 -0.29 -0.12 -0.30
N LEU A 83 -1.49 -0.09 0.32
CA LEU A 83 -2.31 -1.27 0.58
C LEU A 83 -3.58 -1.11 -0.24
N TYR A 84 -3.79 -1.98 -1.22
CA TYR A 84 -4.92 -1.96 -2.13
C TYR A 84 -5.83 -3.16 -1.84
N ASN A 85 -7.00 -2.89 -1.26
CA ASN A 85 -7.98 -3.94 -0.88
C ASN A 85 -7.34 -5.08 -0.08
N ALA A 86 -6.48 -4.74 0.88
CA ALA A 86 -5.67 -5.71 1.62
C ALA A 86 -6.00 -5.79 3.11
N LEU A 87 -6.73 -4.83 3.67
CA LEU A 87 -6.89 -4.71 5.13
C LEU A 87 -7.53 -5.92 5.78
N ALA A 88 -8.55 -6.52 5.14
CA ALA A 88 -9.20 -7.72 5.69
C ALA A 88 -8.23 -8.90 5.79
N HIS A 89 -7.26 -8.99 4.88
CA HIS A 89 -6.28 -10.08 4.86
C HIS A 89 -5.19 -9.92 5.92
N VAL A 90 -4.96 -8.71 6.39
CA VAL A 90 -3.86 -8.40 7.33
C VAL A 90 -4.36 -7.89 8.67
N GLU A 91 -5.66 -7.99 8.95
CA GLU A 91 -6.26 -7.40 10.15
C GLU A 91 -5.64 -7.88 11.47
N LEU A 92 -5.14 -9.13 11.51
CA LEU A 92 -4.55 -9.69 12.73
C LEU A 92 -3.12 -9.22 12.97
N VAL A 93 -2.48 -8.58 11.99
CA VAL A 93 -1.08 -8.13 12.06
C VAL A 93 -0.93 -6.64 11.74
N LEU A 94 -2.00 -5.86 11.87
CA LEU A 94 -1.99 -4.43 11.52
C LEU A 94 -0.90 -3.64 12.25
N ASP A 95 -0.71 -3.88 13.55
CA ASP A 95 0.27 -3.12 14.33
C ASP A 95 1.70 -3.31 13.80
N PRO A 96 2.26 -4.54 13.77
CA PRO A 96 3.61 -4.72 13.23
C PRO A 96 3.72 -4.36 11.74
N LEU A 97 2.66 -4.59 10.96
CA LEU A 97 2.62 -4.18 9.55
C LEU A 97 2.76 -2.66 9.43
N LEU A 98 1.98 -1.91 10.20
CA LEU A 98 1.98 -0.44 10.17
C LEU A 98 3.36 0.11 10.58
N GLU A 99 3.97 -0.44 11.64
CA GLU A 99 5.32 -0.07 12.06
C GLU A 99 6.34 -0.32 10.94
N GLY A 100 6.24 -1.47 10.26
CA GLY A 100 7.12 -1.79 9.14
C GLY A 100 6.94 -0.84 7.96
N CYS A 101 5.69 -0.52 7.61
CA CYS A 101 5.39 0.43 6.53
C CYS A 101 6.01 1.80 6.82
N LEU A 102 5.84 2.31 8.03
CA LEU A 102 6.40 3.60 8.42
C LEU A 102 7.93 3.58 8.45
N ARG A 103 8.53 2.47 8.87
CA ARG A 103 9.98 2.32 8.88
C ARG A 103 10.59 2.40 7.50
N VAL A 104 9.99 1.71 6.52
CA VAL A 104 10.53 1.64 5.14
C VAL A 104 10.24 2.87 4.31
N LEU A 105 9.30 3.72 4.73
CA LEU A 105 9.03 4.99 4.05
C LEU A 105 10.18 5.98 4.28
N LYS A 106 10.53 6.72 3.22
CA LYS A 106 11.38 7.89 3.34
C LYS A 106 10.72 8.96 4.21
N PRO A 107 11.48 9.88 4.83
CA PRO A 107 10.90 10.92 5.69
C PRO A 107 9.78 11.73 5.03
N GLU A 108 9.89 12.04 3.74
CA GLU A 108 8.90 12.76 2.96
C GLU A 108 7.87 11.85 2.28
N GLY A 109 7.94 10.54 2.55
CA GLY A 109 7.06 9.57 1.93
C GLY A 109 5.67 9.53 2.53
N CYS A 110 4.73 8.91 1.81
CA CYS A 110 3.37 8.74 2.29
C CYS A 110 2.89 7.30 2.13
N MET A 111 1.90 6.93 2.94
CA MET A 111 1.24 5.64 2.86
C MET A 111 -0.22 5.84 2.45
N LEU A 112 -0.69 5.03 1.51
CA LEU A 112 -2.06 5.03 1.02
C LEU A 112 -2.70 3.68 1.34
N LEU A 113 -3.85 3.74 2.01
CA LEU A 113 -4.67 2.56 2.29
C LEU A 113 -5.98 2.75 1.54
N LEU A 114 -6.23 1.88 0.56
CA LEU A 114 -7.30 2.01 -0.43
C LEU A 114 -8.24 0.81 -0.30
N SER A 115 -9.50 1.08 0.04
CA SER A 115 -10.48 0.01 0.29
C SER A 115 -11.77 0.27 -0.47
N SER A 116 -12.16 -0.69 -1.31
CA SER A 116 -13.44 -0.67 -2.02
C SER A 116 -14.41 -1.74 -1.55
N PHE A 117 -13.93 -2.82 -0.95
CA PHE A 117 -14.78 -3.90 -0.44
C PHE A 117 -15.28 -3.60 0.96
N LYS A 118 -16.49 -4.07 1.25
CA LYS A 118 -17.15 -3.83 2.54
C LYS A 118 -16.31 -4.32 3.73
N MET A 119 -15.74 -5.53 3.63
CA MET A 119 -14.92 -6.08 4.72
C MET A 119 -13.69 -5.22 4.99
N ASP A 120 -13.00 -4.78 3.94
CA ASP A 120 -11.84 -3.90 4.09
C ASP A 120 -12.22 -2.58 4.73
N LYS A 121 -13.34 -1.98 4.31
CA LYS A 121 -13.83 -0.73 4.89
C LYS A 121 -14.20 -0.90 6.36
N THR A 122 -14.73 -2.06 6.75
CA THR A 122 -15.03 -2.38 8.15
C THR A 122 -13.75 -2.44 8.98
N VAL A 123 -12.72 -3.14 8.50
CA VAL A 123 -11.42 -3.20 9.17
C VAL A 123 -10.80 -1.81 9.28
N MET A 124 -10.91 -1.01 8.23
CA MET A 124 -10.44 0.37 8.21
C MET A 124 -11.07 1.18 9.35
N THR A 125 -12.39 1.13 9.47
CA THR A 125 -13.13 1.91 10.46
C THR A 125 -12.96 1.37 11.88
N GLU A 126 -13.02 0.05 12.07
CA GLU A 126 -13.09 -0.57 13.39
C GLU A 126 -11.71 -0.87 13.98
N LYS A 127 -10.68 -1.06 13.15
CA LYS A 127 -9.34 -1.46 13.60
C LYS A 127 -8.24 -0.48 13.21
N LEU A 128 -8.18 -0.07 11.94
CA LEU A 128 -7.10 0.80 11.46
C LEU A 128 -7.18 2.20 12.06
N LEU A 129 -8.32 2.87 11.96
CA LEU A 129 -8.46 4.24 12.47
C LEU A 129 -8.21 4.33 13.96
N PRO A 130 -8.77 3.43 14.81
CA PRO A 130 -8.42 3.43 16.23
C PRO A 130 -6.93 3.22 16.50
N LEU A 131 -6.28 2.39 15.71
CA LEU A 131 -4.83 2.14 15.87
C LEU A 131 -4.02 3.39 15.50
N LEU A 132 -4.36 4.07 14.41
CA LEU A 132 -3.71 5.32 14.02
C LEU A 132 -3.87 6.38 15.13
N GLN A 133 -5.07 6.49 15.69
CA GLN A 133 -5.35 7.42 16.80
C GLN A 133 -4.54 7.07 18.03
N LYS A 134 -4.48 5.80 18.40
CA LYS A 134 -3.70 5.33 19.55
C LYS A 134 -2.20 5.63 19.38
N LYS A 135 -1.69 5.53 18.17
CA LYS A 135 -0.28 5.79 17.85
C LYS A 135 0.00 7.26 17.56
N HIS A 136 -1.00 8.13 17.63
CA HIS A 136 -0.90 9.56 17.32
C HIS A 136 -0.38 9.81 15.90
N ILE A 137 -0.81 8.97 14.94
CA ILE A 137 -0.49 9.12 13.53
C ILE A 137 -1.59 9.95 12.88
N ALA A 138 -1.24 11.12 12.37
CA ALA A 138 -2.18 11.97 11.65
C ALA A 138 -2.49 11.38 10.28
N TYR A 139 -3.75 11.49 9.85
CA TYR A 139 -4.19 10.97 8.57
C TYR A 139 -5.26 11.85 7.95
N ARG A 140 -5.42 11.73 6.63
CA ARG A 140 -6.56 12.28 5.89
C ARG A 140 -7.41 11.13 5.40
N GLN A 141 -8.72 11.31 5.44
CA GLN A 141 -9.68 10.35 4.90
C GLN A 141 -10.50 11.01 3.80
N TYR A 142 -10.60 10.36 2.65
CA TYR A 142 -11.38 10.86 1.53
C TYR A 142 -11.90 9.73 0.68
N GLU A 143 -12.89 10.07 -0.18
CA GLU A 143 -13.49 9.11 -1.11
C GLU A 143 -13.00 9.40 -2.53
N LYS A 144 -12.69 8.33 -3.28
CA LYS A 144 -12.40 8.39 -4.71
C LYS A 144 -13.13 7.25 -5.41
N GLY A 145 -14.25 7.58 -6.10
CA GLY A 145 -15.11 6.57 -6.70
C GLY A 145 -15.67 5.62 -5.65
N ALA A 146 -15.49 4.33 -5.83
CA ALA A 146 -15.94 3.30 -4.88
C ALA A 146 -14.97 3.11 -3.71
N PHE A 147 -13.84 3.83 -3.68
CA PHE A 147 -12.81 3.64 -2.66
C PHE A 147 -12.94 4.63 -1.51
N THR A 148 -12.78 4.13 -0.30
CA THR A 148 -12.44 4.93 0.87
C THR A 148 -10.92 4.89 0.99
N CYS A 149 -10.32 6.07 1.09
CA CYS A 149 -8.86 6.23 1.09
C CYS A 149 -8.40 6.84 2.42
N ILE A 150 -7.36 6.26 2.99
CA ILE A 150 -6.64 6.83 4.13
C ILE A 150 -5.23 7.16 3.63
N GLU A 151 -4.80 8.38 3.88
CA GLU A 151 -3.47 8.84 3.51
C GLU A 151 -2.75 9.37 4.74
N THR A 152 -1.54 8.90 4.98
CA THR A 152 -0.71 9.38 6.09
C THR A 152 0.72 9.63 5.62
N ASP A 153 1.30 10.74 6.07
CA ASP A 153 2.67 11.12 5.77
C ASP A 153 3.59 10.78 6.93
N LYS A 154 4.76 10.20 6.63
CA LYS A 154 5.72 9.81 7.66
C LYS A 154 6.16 10.99 8.52
N MET A 155 6.30 12.18 7.95
CA MET A 155 6.70 13.38 8.68
C MET A 155 5.74 13.74 9.82
N LEU A 156 4.47 13.37 9.69
CA LEU A 156 3.46 13.63 10.71
C LEU A 156 3.49 12.60 11.85
N TYR A 157 4.13 11.45 11.61
CA TYR A 157 4.21 10.37 12.60
C TYR A 157 5.22 10.68 13.69
N GLY A 158 6.38 11.22 13.35
CA GLY A 158 7.46 11.48 14.30
C GLY A 158 7.32 12.78 15.10
N GLY A 159 6.21 13.48 14.90
CA GLY A 159 5.96 14.81 15.49
C GLY A 159 5.67 14.84 16.97
#